data_88505c11ac4f317174ac8de7010426ec
#
_entry.id   88505c11ac4f317174ac8de7010426ec
#
_cell.length_a   1.000
_cell.length_b   1.000
_cell.length_c   1.000
_cell.angle_alpha   90.00
_cell.angle_beta   90.00
_cell.angle_gamma   90.00
#
_symmetry.space_group_name_H-M   'P 1'
#
loop_
_entity.id
_entity.type
_entity.pdbx_description
1 polymer ?
#
loop_
_entity_poly.entity_id
_entity_poly.type
_entity_poly.pdbx_seq_one_letter_code
_entity_poly.pdbx_strand_id
1 'polypeptide(L)'
;MLHQRTLGKTISAAGVGLHSGEKVEMTLRPASEDSGIRFRRVDCNPTQEIEAHANNVTDTRLGTTISQNNISVMTVEHLLAAFAGLGIDNAYIDIHGPEVPIMDGSAASFILLVELAGIT
;
A
#
# COMPACT_ATOMS: atom_id res chain seq x y z
N MET A 1 15.25 -8.94 21.40
CA MET A 1 14.65 -9.29 20.11
C MET A 1 13.59 -8.25 19.73
N LEU A 2 13.63 -7.78 18.47
CA LEU A 2 12.61 -6.86 17.99
C LEU A 2 11.39 -7.66 17.53
N HIS A 3 10.21 -7.25 17.98
CA HIS A 3 8.96 -7.84 17.51
C HIS A 3 8.55 -7.20 16.19
N GLN A 4 8.02 -8.00 15.30
CA GLN A 4 7.40 -7.49 14.09
C GLN A 4 6.11 -6.74 14.42
N ARG A 5 5.80 -5.72 13.62
CA ARG A 5 4.68 -4.82 13.85
C ARG A 5 3.72 -4.86 12.67
N THR A 6 2.46 -4.72 12.98
CA THR A 6 1.39 -4.60 11.98
C THR A 6 0.35 -3.58 12.44
N LEU A 7 -0.70 -3.41 11.66
CA LEU A 7 -1.80 -2.51 12.01
C LEU A 7 -2.66 -3.13 13.12
N GLY A 8 -3.20 -2.29 13.99
CA GLY A 8 -4.09 -2.73 15.05
C GLY A 8 -5.47 -3.11 14.57
N LYS A 9 -5.94 -2.48 13.48
CA LYS A 9 -7.24 -2.77 12.88
C LYS A 9 -7.23 -2.39 11.41
N THR A 10 -8.26 -2.82 10.69
CA THR A 10 -8.48 -2.46 9.29
C THR A 10 -8.96 -1.01 9.19
N ILE A 11 -8.44 -0.27 8.23
CA ILE A 11 -8.87 1.08 7.93
C ILE A 11 -8.93 1.30 6.42
N SER A 12 -9.94 2.05 5.96
CA SER A 12 -10.15 2.32 4.55
C SER A 12 -10.07 3.81 4.25
N ALA A 13 -9.65 4.13 3.04
CA ALA A 13 -9.63 5.49 2.53
C ALA A 13 -9.91 5.47 1.03
N ALA A 14 -10.32 6.60 0.50
CA ALA A 14 -10.53 6.78 -0.93
C ALA A 14 -9.91 8.09 -1.37
N GLY A 15 -9.48 8.15 -2.60
CA GLY A 15 -8.90 9.33 -3.20
C GLY A 15 -8.90 9.19 -4.71
N VAL A 16 -8.16 10.06 -5.39
CA VAL A 16 -8.05 10.05 -6.85
C VAL A 16 -6.68 9.57 -7.23
N GLY A 17 -6.60 8.72 -8.25
CA GLY A 17 -5.31 8.30 -8.80
C GLY A 17 -4.63 9.47 -9.50
N LEU A 18 -3.34 9.69 -9.20
CA LEU A 18 -2.59 10.81 -9.78
C LEU A 18 -2.53 10.74 -11.30
N HIS A 19 -2.37 9.54 -11.85
CA HIS A 19 -2.20 9.34 -13.29
C HIS A 19 -3.51 9.02 -13.99
N SER A 20 -4.37 8.20 -13.37
CA SER A 20 -5.64 7.79 -13.97
C SER A 20 -6.72 8.87 -13.86
N GLY A 21 -6.67 9.71 -12.85
CA GLY A 21 -7.72 10.68 -12.55
C GLY A 21 -9.00 10.04 -12.02
N GLU A 22 -9.00 8.74 -11.80
CA GLU A 22 -10.17 8.00 -11.34
C GLU A 22 -10.16 7.81 -9.84
N LYS A 23 -11.37 7.63 -9.26
CA LYS A 23 -11.49 7.33 -7.84
C LYS A 23 -10.90 5.96 -7.54
N VAL A 24 -10.06 5.90 -6.51
CA VAL A 24 -9.44 4.67 -6.03
C VAL A 24 -9.83 4.45 -4.58
N GLU A 25 -10.25 3.24 -4.26
CA GLU A 25 -10.50 2.83 -2.88
C GLU A 25 -9.34 1.97 -2.39
N MET A 26 -8.93 2.20 -1.15
CA MET A 26 -7.81 1.53 -0.53
C MET A 26 -8.19 1.08 0.88
N THR A 27 -7.86 -0.17 1.21
CA THR A 27 -8.08 -0.72 2.55
C THR A 27 -6.77 -1.29 3.07
N LEU A 28 -6.35 -0.78 4.22
CA LEU A 28 -5.15 -1.25 4.92
C LEU A 28 -5.60 -2.27 5.97
N ARG A 29 -5.01 -3.47 5.94
CA ARG A 29 -5.38 -4.57 6.84
C ARG A 29 -4.17 -5.10 7.59
N PRO A 30 -4.35 -5.56 8.85
CA PRO A 30 -3.30 -6.29 9.55
C PRO A 30 -2.88 -7.54 8.80
N ALA A 31 -1.62 -7.94 8.98
CA ALA A 31 -1.10 -9.19 8.44
C ALA A 31 -0.26 -9.90 9.49
N SER A 32 -0.15 -11.21 9.37
CA SER A 32 0.60 -12.04 10.29
C SER A 32 2.12 -11.84 10.12
N GLU A 33 2.88 -12.30 11.10
CA GLU A 33 4.34 -12.25 11.03
C GLU A 33 4.86 -12.86 9.73
N ASP A 34 5.95 -12.29 9.22
CA ASP A 34 6.64 -12.72 8.01
C ASP A 34 5.85 -12.54 6.72
N SER A 35 4.68 -11.88 6.77
CA SER A 35 3.90 -11.58 5.56
C SER A 35 4.57 -10.53 4.69
N GLY A 36 5.26 -9.56 5.30
CA GLY A 36 5.77 -8.38 4.60
C GLY A 36 4.63 -7.45 4.22
N ILE A 37 4.93 -6.50 3.35
CA ILE A 37 3.94 -5.57 2.82
C ILE A 37 3.48 -6.10 1.46
N ARG A 38 2.18 -6.32 1.32
CA ARG A 38 1.60 -6.91 0.12
C ARG A 38 0.44 -6.09 -0.40
N PHE A 39 0.53 -5.69 -1.66
CA PHE A 39 -0.57 -5.04 -2.36
C PHE A 39 -1.46 -6.10 -2.99
N ARG A 40 -2.78 -5.90 -2.91
CA ARG A 40 -3.75 -6.81 -3.52
C ARG A 40 -4.68 -6.02 -4.42
N ARG A 41 -4.65 -6.36 -5.72
CA ARG A 41 -5.54 -5.77 -6.72
C ARG A 41 -6.88 -6.47 -6.63
N VAL A 42 -7.77 -5.94 -5.80
CA VAL A 42 -9.09 -6.57 -5.55
C VAL A 42 -10.09 -6.27 -6.67
N ASP A 43 -9.77 -5.35 -7.57
CA ASP A 43 -10.55 -5.10 -8.79
C ASP A 43 -10.29 -6.14 -9.89
N CYS A 44 -9.28 -7.00 -9.71
CA CYS A 44 -9.00 -8.11 -10.61
C CYS A 44 -9.76 -9.36 -10.18
N ASN A 45 -10.12 -10.21 -11.13
CA ASN A 45 -10.82 -11.46 -10.87
C ASN A 45 -10.04 -12.62 -11.50
N PRO A 46 -9.34 -13.48 -10.71
CA PRO A 46 -9.23 -13.42 -9.25
C PRO A 46 -8.33 -12.27 -8.78
N THR A 47 -8.41 -11.95 -7.48
CA THR A 47 -7.54 -10.95 -6.85
C THR A 47 -6.07 -11.31 -7.06
N GLN A 48 -5.29 -10.31 -7.47
CA GLN A 48 -3.85 -10.46 -7.71
C GLN A 48 -3.06 -9.79 -6.60
N GLU A 49 -1.96 -10.43 -6.19
CA GLU A 49 -1.13 -9.95 -5.09
C GLU A 49 0.28 -9.61 -5.59
N ILE A 50 0.83 -8.50 -5.09
CA ILE A 50 2.18 -8.05 -5.42
C ILE A 50 2.91 -7.75 -4.12
N GLU A 51 4.02 -8.44 -3.86
CA GLU A 51 4.85 -8.16 -2.71
C GLU A 51 5.61 -6.84 -2.92
N ALA A 52 5.60 -5.97 -1.92
CA ALA A 52 6.36 -4.72 -1.94
C ALA A 52 7.83 -5.03 -1.69
N HIS A 53 8.53 -5.44 -2.73
CA HIS A 53 9.92 -5.84 -2.71
C HIS A 53 10.68 -5.13 -3.83
N ALA A 54 11.94 -4.79 -3.59
CA ALA A 54 12.77 -4.10 -4.57
C ALA A 54 12.79 -4.82 -5.94
N ASN A 55 12.74 -6.14 -5.95
CA ASN A 55 12.72 -6.92 -7.19
C ASN A 55 11.46 -6.71 -8.03
N ASN A 56 10.39 -6.18 -7.44
CA ASN A 56 9.14 -5.92 -8.13
C ASN A 56 9.00 -4.48 -8.62
N VAL A 57 9.98 -3.61 -8.33
CA VAL A 57 9.99 -2.24 -8.85
C VAL A 57 10.30 -2.28 -10.33
N THR A 58 9.39 -1.76 -11.15
CA THR A 58 9.51 -1.84 -12.61
C THR A 58 9.63 -0.47 -13.30
N ASP A 59 9.24 0.61 -12.63
CA ASP A 59 9.32 1.95 -13.20
C ASP A 59 9.43 2.98 -12.08
N THR A 60 10.28 4.00 -12.28
CA THR A 60 10.46 5.09 -11.32
C THR A 60 10.34 6.48 -11.96
N ARG A 61 10.00 6.57 -13.25
CA ARG A 61 9.99 7.84 -13.99
C ARG A 61 8.90 8.81 -13.55
N LEU A 62 7.70 8.31 -13.29
CA LEU A 62 6.54 9.13 -12.90
C LEU A 62 6.03 8.78 -11.51
N GLY A 63 6.85 8.10 -10.72
CA GLY A 63 6.51 7.56 -9.42
C GLY A 63 6.97 6.12 -9.37
N THR A 64 6.92 5.50 -8.20
CA THR A 64 7.36 4.13 -8.06
C THR A 64 6.24 3.16 -8.42
N THR A 65 6.51 2.28 -9.36
CA THR A 65 5.60 1.21 -9.78
C THR A 65 6.18 -0.13 -9.39
N ILE A 66 5.37 -0.97 -8.78
CA ILE A 66 5.72 -2.37 -8.52
C ILE A 66 4.85 -3.28 -9.40
N SER A 67 5.42 -4.36 -9.87
CA SER A 67 4.71 -5.30 -10.74
C SER A 67 5.09 -6.74 -10.43
N GLN A 68 4.14 -7.63 -10.61
CA GLN A 68 4.33 -9.07 -10.50
C GLN A 68 3.23 -9.76 -11.29
N ASN A 69 3.59 -10.77 -12.09
CA ASN A 69 2.62 -11.57 -12.87
C ASN A 69 1.71 -10.71 -13.78
N ASN A 70 2.28 -9.70 -14.44
CA ASN A 70 1.59 -8.76 -15.35
C ASN A 70 0.55 -7.84 -14.68
N ILE A 71 0.55 -7.79 -13.36
CA ILE A 71 -0.28 -6.86 -12.60
C ILE A 71 0.64 -5.82 -11.97
N SER A 72 0.22 -4.57 -11.94
CA SER A 72 1.02 -3.49 -11.38
C SER A 72 0.22 -2.60 -10.45
N VAL A 73 0.93 -1.95 -9.53
CA VAL A 73 0.39 -0.87 -8.70
C VAL A 73 1.37 0.30 -8.78
N MET A 74 0.86 1.47 -9.14
CA MET A 74 1.66 2.69 -9.31
C MET A 74 1.59 3.58 -8.08
N THR A 75 2.56 4.47 -7.94
CA THR A 75 2.58 5.56 -6.95
C THR A 75 2.56 5.04 -5.52
N VAL A 76 3.44 4.05 -5.24
CA VAL A 76 3.48 3.37 -3.94
C VAL A 76 4.40 4.05 -2.93
N GLU A 77 5.22 5.01 -3.35
CA GLU A 77 6.35 5.54 -2.57
C GLU A 77 5.94 6.23 -1.26
N HIS A 78 4.88 7.03 -1.27
CA HIS A 78 4.47 7.76 -0.06
C HIS A 78 3.89 6.83 1.00
N LEU A 79 3.09 5.86 0.57
CA LEU A 79 2.52 4.87 1.49
C LEU A 79 3.60 3.98 2.09
N LEU A 80 4.54 3.50 1.26
CA LEU A 80 5.64 2.67 1.75
C LEU A 80 6.57 3.46 2.66
N ALA A 81 6.80 4.75 2.38
CA ALA A 81 7.58 5.62 3.26
C ALA A 81 6.92 5.77 4.63
N ALA A 82 5.60 5.91 4.67
CA ALA A 82 4.85 5.99 5.92
C ALA A 82 4.98 4.70 6.74
N PHE A 83 4.84 3.54 6.10
CA PHE A 83 5.03 2.26 6.78
C PHE A 83 6.45 2.10 7.31
N ALA A 84 7.45 2.44 6.52
CA ALA A 84 8.84 2.36 6.94
C ALA A 84 9.13 3.29 8.13
N GLY A 85 8.63 4.53 8.06
CA GLY A 85 8.82 5.51 9.13
C GLY A 85 8.15 5.12 10.44
N LEU A 86 7.04 4.40 10.39
CA LEU A 86 6.30 3.95 11.57
C LEU A 86 6.67 2.53 12.00
N GLY A 87 7.57 1.86 11.27
CA GLY A 87 8.04 0.53 11.62
C GLY A 87 7.00 -0.57 11.41
N ILE A 88 6.13 -0.42 10.41
CA ILE A 88 5.18 -1.47 10.05
C ILE A 88 5.90 -2.50 9.17
N ASP A 89 5.96 -3.73 9.63
CA ASP A 89 6.63 -4.83 8.92
C ASP A 89 5.68 -5.64 8.05
N ASN A 90 4.43 -5.76 8.47
CA ASN A 90 3.47 -6.66 7.83
C ASN A 90 2.13 -5.95 7.67
N ALA A 91 1.61 -5.90 6.44
CA ALA A 91 0.29 -5.36 6.15
C ALA A 91 -0.19 -5.82 4.78
N TYR A 92 -1.50 -5.96 4.64
CA TYR A 92 -2.13 -6.06 3.33
C TYR A 92 -2.69 -4.70 2.93
N ILE A 93 -2.51 -4.35 1.68
CA ILE A 93 -3.05 -3.12 1.09
C ILE A 93 -3.95 -3.55 -0.07
N ASP A 94 -5.26 -3.54 0.17
CA ASP A 94 -6.24 -3.88 -0.86
C ASP A 94 -6.53 -2.62 -1.68
N ILE A 95 -6.27 -2.67 -2.96
CA ILE A 95 -6.45 -1.54 -3.89
C ILE A 95 -7.50 -1.91 -4.92
N HIS A 96 -8.50 -1.04 -5.05
CA HIS A 96 -9.48 -1.13 -6.13
C HIS A 96 -9.09 -0.11 -7.20
N GLY A 97 -8.10 -0.46 -8.02
CA GLY A 97 -7.55 0.39 -9.07
C GLY A 97 -6.05 0.14 -9.31
N PRO A 98 -5.47 0.80 -10.30
CA PRO A 98 -4.08 0.55 -10.71
C PRO A 98 -3.02 1.32 -9.93
N GLU A 99 -3.41 2.20 -9.01
CA GLU A 99 -2.46 3.03 -8.27
C GLU A 99 -2.98 3.35 -6.87
N VAL A 100 -2.03 3.68 -5.97
CA VAL A 100 -2.35 4.18 -4.63
C VAL A 100 -3.01 5.55 -4.79
N PRO A 101 -4.14 5.84 -4.09
CA PRO A 101 -4.79 7.13 -4.23
C PRO A 101 -3.91 8.27 -3.74
N ILE A 102 -3.95 9.39 -4.44
CA ILE A 102 -3.31 10.59 -3.94
C ILE A 102 -4.21 11.20 -2.86
N MET A 103 -3.61 11.52 -1.74
CA MET A 103 -4.31 12.13 -0.60
C MET A 103 -4.02 13.63 -0.58
N ASP A 104 -2.80 14.00 -0.17
CA ASP A 104 -2.35 15.40 -0.16
C ASP A 104 -0.98 15.58 -0.84
N GLY A 105 -0.52 14.53 -1.54
CA GLY A 105 0.76 14.56 -2.22
C GLY A 105 1.97 14.29 -1.33
N SER A 106 1.74 13.84 -0.10
CA SER A 106 2.82 13.53 0.85
C SER A 106 2.52 12.27 1.64
N ALA A 107 3.50 11.80 2.42
CA ALA A 107 3.32 10.65 3.31
C ALA A 107 2.47 10.98 4.55
N ALA A 108 2.23 12.26 4.86
CA ALA A 108 1.56 12.67 6.09
C ALA A 108 0.14 12.09 6.23
N SER A 109 -0.63 12.05 5.15
CA SER A 109 -1.98 11.49 5.17
C SER A 109 -1.97 9.99 5.46
N PHE A 110 -0.99 9.26 4.93
CA PHE A 110 -0.85 7.83 5.20
C PHE A 110 -0.40 7.57 6.63
N ILE A 111 0.47 8.40 7.19
CA ILE A 111 0.88 8.33 8.59
C ILE A 111 -0.36 8.48 9.49
N LEU A 112 -1.22 9.45 9.19
CA LEU A 112 -2.45 9.65 9.96
C LEU A 112 -3.36 8.42 9.88
N LEU A 113 -3.53 7.83 8.71
CA LEU A 113 -4.33 6.60 8.56
C LEU A 113 -3.79 5.47 9.42
N VAL A 114 -2.47 5.26 9.41
CA VAL A 114 -1.83 4.20 10.20
C VAL A 114 -2.01 4.47 11.69
N GLU A 115 -1.87 5.72 12.13
CA GLU A 115 -2.08 6.08 13.52
C GLU A 115 -3.53 5.84 13.95
N LEU A 116 -4.51 6.13 13.09
CA LEU A 116 -5.92 5.86 13.37
C LEU A 116 -6.19 4.36 13.46
N ALA A 117 -5.52 3.55 12.65
CA ALA A 117 -5.62 2.09 12.71
C ALA A 117 -4.94 1.52 13.95
N GLY A 118 -3.94 2.22 14.47
CA GLY A 118 -3.09 1.74 15.55
C GLY A 118 -2.02 0.79 15.06
N ILE A 119 -1.04 0.55 15.90
CA ILE A 119 0.10 -0.32 15.61
C ILE A 119 0.19 -1.37 16.70
N THR A 120 0.39 -2.63 16.31
CA THR A 120 0.42 -3.71 17.28
C THR A 120 1.54 -4.73 17.04
#